data_c1e986a83161d1eebc92e753fcb2bb4c
#
_entry.id   c1e986a83161d1eebc92e753fcb2bb4c
#
_cell.length_a   1.000
_cell.length_b   1.000
_cell.length_c   1.000
_cell.angle_alpha   90.00
_cell.angle_beta   90.00
_cell.angle_gamma   90.00
#
_symmetry.space_group_name_H-M   'P 1'
#
loop_
_entity.id
_entity.type
_entity.pdbx_description
1 polymer ?
#
loop_
_entity_poly.entity_id
_entity_poly.type
_entity_poly.pdbx_seq_one_letter_code
_entity_poly.pdbx_strand_id
1 'polypeptide(L)'
;AALDLALHDRIGRRAGQPLHALLGLPAPRPLPTSFTLGIDAPPVMAEQAAVLAGCAVLKLKLGGADGDDVARVAAVRAARPDVTLYVDANAGWSPDEAIAQIERMMAYGVALVEQPVAKGDVAGMGRVQAACAVPVVADESLQTLADVERLAAAGVRGLNLKLMKLGGLGPGLAVLRRARELGLGIMLGCMIETAIGATAMAHLMGLADWLDLDAPWLVADDPFAGLTYDAAGRVHVPDRPGIGATRREE
;
A
#
# COMPACT_ATOMS: atom_id res chain seq x y z
N ALA A 1 12.66 -6.68 10.90
CA ALA A 1 11.59 -7.40 10.18
C ALA A 1 11.98 -8.87 9.91
N ALA A 2 13.09 -9.16 9.22
CA ALA A 2 13.43 -10.54 8.80
C ALA A 2 13.43 -11.57 9.94
N LEU A 3 14.08 -11.27 11.07
CA LEU A 3 14.09 -12.17 12.22
C LEU A 3 12.70 -12.35 12.84
N ASP A 4 11.92 -11.27 12.94
CA ASP A 4 10.55 -11.30 13.44
C ASP A 4 9.66 -12.20 12.57
N LEU A 5 9.73 -12.04 11.24
CA LEU A 5 9.00 -12.88 10.29
C LEU A 5 9.40 -14.35 10.39
N ALA A 6 10.70 -14.65 10.48
CA ALA A 6 11.21 -16.02 10.59
C ALA A 6 10.74 -16.71 11.88
N LEU A 7 10.70 -15.99 12.99
CA LEU A 7 10.19 -16.51 14.27
C LEU A 7 8.68 -16.79 14.20
N HIS A 8 7.89 -15.88 13.65
CA HIS A 8 6.45 -16.06 13.47
C HIS A 8 6.14 -17.24 12.53
N ASP A 9 6.86 -17.36 11.40
CA ASP A 9 6.74 -18.49 10.48
C ASP A 9 7.02 -19.82 11.19
N ARG A 10 8.15 -19.89 11.93
CA ARG A 10 8.51 -21.09 12.68
C ARG A 10 7.46 -21.47 13.72
N ILE A 11 6.92 -20.50 14.47
CA ILE A 11 5.88 -20.76 15.47
C ILE A 11 4.61 -21.25 14.80
N GLY A 12 4.16 -20.59 13.74
CA GLY A 12 2.97 -21.00 12.98
C GLY A 12 3.10 -22.40 12.39
N ARG A 13 4.25 -22.72 11.80
CA ARG A 13 4.55 -24.09 11.29
C ARG A 13 4.50 -25.14 12.39
N ARG A 14 5.06 -24.85 13.56
CA ARG A 14 5.03 -25.79 14.70
C ARG A 14 3.63 -25.97 15.29
N ALA A 15 2.83 -24.91 15.27
CA ALA A 15 1.43 -24.94 15.74
C ALA A 15 0.47 -25.52 14.68
N GLY A 16 0.92 -25.75 13.45
CA GLY A 16 0.06 -26.16 12.33
C GLY A 16 -0.95 -25.09 11.92
N GLN A 17 -0.68 -23.80 12.19
CA GLN A 17 -1.60 -22.69 11.97
C GLN A 17 -1.03 -21.64 11.01
N PRO A 18 -1.84 -21.11 10.07
CA PRO A 18 -1.45 -19.94 9.28
C PRO A 18 -1.32 -18.70 10.18
N LEU A 19 -0.52 -17.71 9.74
CA LEU A 19 -0.19 -16.55 10.59
C LEU A 19 -1.43 -15.79 11.10
N HIS A 20 -2.44 -15.55 10.28
CA HIS A 20 -3.63 -14.84 10.73
C HIS A 20 -4.31 -15.56 11.90
N ALA A 21 -4.42 -16.90 11.86
CA ALA A 21 -5.00 -17.69 12.95
C ALA A 21 -4.11 -17.66 14.21
N LEU A 22 -2.79 -17.81 14.03
CA LEU A 22 -1.81 -17.72 15.13
C LEU A 22 -1.89 -16.37 15.85
N LEU A 23 -2.14 -15.28 15.12
CA LEU A 23 -2.23 -13.91 15.64
C LEU A 23 -3.64 -13.53 16.15
N GLY A 24 -4.60 -14.46 16.07
CA GLY A 24 -5.99 -14.22 16.46
C GLY A 24 -6.70 -13.18 15.57
N LEU A 25 -6.32 -13.11 14.31
CA LEU A 25 -6.89 -12.17 13.34
C LEU A 25 -8.03 -12.82 12.54
N PRO A 26 -8.95 -12.00 11.99
CA PRO A 26 -9.94 -12.51 11.03
C PRO A 26 -9.25 -13.19 9.84
N ALA A 27 -9.87 -14.23 9.31
CA ALA A 27 -9.40 -14.88 8.09
C ALA A 27 -9.29 -13.85 6.95
N PRO A 28 -8.20 -13.87 6.18
CA PRO A 28 -8.02 -12.99 5.04
C PRO A 28 -9.16 -13.15 4.03
N ARG A 29 -9.75 -12.03 3.60
CA ARG A 29 -10.72 -12.02 2.50
C ARG A 29 -10.03 -11.45 1.27
N PRO A 30 -10.22 -12.05 0.07
CA PRO A 30 -9.62 -11.51 -1.14
C PRO A 30 -10.03 -10.07 -1.39
N LEU A 31 -9.05 -9.16 -1.37
CA LEU A 31 -9.20 -7.74 -1.67
C LEU A 31 -8.32 -7.40 -2.88
N PRO A 32 -8.76 -6.47 -3.75
CA PRO A 32 -7.92 -6.01 -4.85
C PRO A 32 -6.72 -5.24 -4.29
N THR A 33 -5.53 -5.55 -4.80
CA THR A 33 -4.33 -4.75 -4.57
C THR A 33 -4.17 -3.72 -5.69
N SER A 34 -3.51 -2.60 -5.40
CA SER A 34 -3.03 -1.72 -6.45
C SER A 34 -1.87 -2.37 -7.21
N PHE A 35 -1.76 -2.03 -8.49
CA PHE A 35 -0.59 -2.28 -9.31
C PHE A 35 0.05 -0.94 -9.65
N THR A 36 1.36 -0.83 -9.39
CA THR A 36 2.08 0.43 -9.45
C THR A 36 2.58 0.72 -10.86
N LEU A 37 2.27 1.92 -11.34
CA LEU A 37 2.89 2.52 -12.53
C LEU A 37 3.95 3.53 -12.09
N GLY A 38 5.18 3.34 -12.55
CA GLY A 38 6.28 4.27 -12.33
C GLY A 38 6.06 5.62 -13.03
N ILE A 39 6.81 6.65 -12.62
CA ILE A 39 6.77 7.96 -13.29
C ILE A 39 7.34 7.81 -14.70
N ASP A 40 6.54 8.18 -15.69
CA ASP A 40 6.93 8.23 -17.09
C ASP A 40 6.12 9.32 -17.82
N ALA A 41 6.33 9.51 -19.12
CA ALA A 41 5.53 10.41 -19.93
C ALA A 41 4.04 9.97 -19.92
N PRO A 42 3.07 10.90 -19.90
CA PRO A 42 1.66 10.57 -19.81
C PRO A 42 1.17 9.53 -20.85
N PRO A 43 1.56 9.56 -22.12
CA PRO A 43 1.17 8.52 -23.08
C PRO A 43 1.70 7.12 -22.73
N VAL A 44 2.95 7.04 -22.23
CA VAL A 44 3.56 5.76 -21.83
C VAL A 44 2.83 5.15 -20.64
N MET A 45 2.49 5.96 -19.63
CA MET A 45 1.70 5.49 -18.49
C MET A 45 0.30 5.03 -18.91
N ALA A 46 -0.32 5.69 -19.88
CA ALA A 46 -1.60 5.27 -20.43
C ALA A 46 -1.50 3.89 -21.15
N GLU A 47 -0.45 3.66 -21.92
CA GLU A 47 -0.19 2.36 -22.56
C GLU A 47 0.06 1.26 -21.53
N GLN A 48 0.87 1.53 -20.51
CA GLN A 48 1.12 0.60 -19.41
C GLN A 48 -0.19 0.26 -18.66
N ALA A 49 -1.03 1.27 -18.39
CA ALA A 49 -2.33 1.07 -17.74
C ALA A 49 -3.27 0.19 -18.58
N ALA A 50 -3.27 0.34 -19.92
CA ALA A 50 -4.09 -0.47 -20.82
C ALA A 50 -3.68 -1.95 -20.81
N VAL A 51 -2.39 -2.27 -20.67
CA VAL A 51 -1.89 -3.65 -20.54
C VAL A 51 -2.42 -4.32 -19.27
N LEU A 52 -2.67 -3.55 -18.21
CA LEU A 52 -3.19 -4.01 -16.93
C LEU A 52 -4.73 -4.10 -16.90
N ALA A 53 -5.36 -4.46 -18.00
CA ALA A 53 -6.81 -4.42 -18.19
C ALA A 53 -7.62 -5.21 -17.13
N GLY A 54 -7.06 -6.26 -16.54
CA GLY A 54 -7.70 -7.05 -15.49
C GLY A 54 -7.64 -6.43 -14.08
N CYS A 55 -6.71 -5.49 -13.83
CA CYS A 55 -6.51 -4.94 -12.49
C CYS A 55 -7.62 -3.96 -12.12
N ALA A 56 -8.20 -4.11 -10.94
CA ALA A 56 -9.26 -3.24 -10.44
C ALA A 56 -8.72 -1.92 -9.85
N VAL A 57 -7.45 -1.86 -9.46
CA VAL A 57 -6.81 -0.71 -8.81
C VAL A 57 -5.45 -0.47 -9.45
N LEU A 58 -5.16 0.78 -9.82
CA LEU A 58 -3.83 1.22 -10.25
C LEU A 58 -3.32 2.31 -9.30
N LYS A 59 -2.03 2.24 -8.95
CA LYS A 59 -1.33 3.27 -8.19
C LYS A 59 -0.33 3.98 -9.09
N LEU A 60 -0.44 5.30 -9.18
CA LEU A 60 0.41 6.14 -10.03
C LEU A 60 1.47 6.82 -9.18
N LYS A 61 2.73 6.60 -9.50
CA LYS A 61 3.83 7.36 -8.93
C LYS A 61 3.85 8.76 -9.55
N LEU A 62 3.90 9.77 -8.69
CA LEU A 62 3.86 11.19 -9.03
C LEU A 62 4.96 11.94 -8.25
N GLY A 63 4.94 13.27 -8.28
CA GLY A 63 5.94 14.10 -7.61
C GLY A 63 7.18 14.34 -8.49
N GLY A 64 7.08 14.12 -9.80
CA GLY A 64 8.13 14.45 -10.76
C GLY A 64 8.36 15.96 -10.87
N ALA A 65 9.61 16.36 -11.11
CA ALA A 65 9.99 17.77 -11.24
C ALA A 65 9.52 18.45 -12.55
N ASP A 66 8.92 17.69 -13.47
CA ASP A 66 8.47 18.16 -14.79
C ASP A 66 7.10 18.84 -14.78
N GLY A 67 6.33 18.72 -13.68
CA GLY A 67 5.01 19.32 -13.54
C GLY A 67 3.87 18.59 -14.27
N ASP A 68 4.10 17.41 -14.82
CA ASP A 68 3.15 16.67 -15.66
C ASP A 68 2.23 15.73 -14.87
N ASP A 69 2.22 15.78 -13.54
CA ASP A 69 1.49 14.84 -12.68
C ASP A 69 -0.02 14.77 -13.00
N VAL A 70 -0.68 15.91 -13.22
CA VAL A 70 -2.10 15.92 -13.59
C VAL A 70 -2.33 15.34 -14.97
N ALA A 71 -1.41 15.57 -15.91
CA ALA A 71 -1.50 15.01 -17.27
C ALA A 71 -1.34 13.48 -17.25
N ARG A 72 -0.49 12.94 -16.37
CA ARG A 72 -0.34 11.49 -16.12
C ARG A 72 -1.65 10.87 -15.65
N VAL A 73 -2.27 11.47 -14.62
CA VAL A 73 -3.56 11.00 -14.09
C VAL A 73 -4.65 11.06 -15.17
N ALA A 74 -4.72 12.15 -15.93
CA ALA A 74 -5.68 12.31 -17.03
C ALA A 74 -5.52 11.24 -18.11
N ALA A 75 -4.28 10.98 -18.55
CA ALA A 75 -3.96 9.99 -19.57
C ALA A 75 -4.31 8.56 -19.13
N VAL A 76 -3.95 8.19 -17.89
CA VAL A 76 -4.30 6.88 -17.34
C VAL A 76 -5.81 6.73 -17.18
N ARG A 77 -6.53 7.76 -16.68
CA ARG A 77 -7.99 7.72 -16.59
C ARG A 77 -8.66 7.58 -17.95
N ALA A 78 -8.14 8.22 -18.99
CA ALA A 78 -8.66 8.08 -20.34
C ALA A 78 -8.48 6.66 -20.89
N ALA A 79 -7.34 6.03 -20.61
CA ALA A 79 -7.05 4.64 -21.00
C ALA A 79 -7.84 3.62 -20.16
N ARG A 80 -8.10 3.91 -18.89
CA ARG A 80 -8.79 3.03 -17.92
C ARG A 80 -9.88 3.80 -17.18
N PRO A 81 -11.04 4.02 -17.82
CA PRO A 81 -12.18 4.71 -17.20
C PRO A 81 -12.83 3.93 -16.05
N ASP A 82 -12.60 2.63 -15.99
CA ASP A 82 -13.18 1.64 -15.08
C ASP A 82 -12.42 1.46 -13.77
N VAL A 83 -11.12 1.82 -13.72
CA VAL A 83 -10.22 1.45 -12.63
C VAL A 83 -10.30 2.42 -11.45
N THR A 84 -10.08 1.92 -10.23
CA THR A 84 -9.82 2.78 -9.08
C THR A 84 -8.39 3.32 -9.15
N LEU A 85 -8.20 4.64 -9.01
CA LEU A 85 -6.89 5.28 -9.06
C LEU A 85 -6.45 5.72 -7.67
N TYR A 86 -5.27 5.26 -7.26
CA TYR A 86 -4.47 5.79 -6.16
C TYR A 86 -3.32 6.61 -6.74
N VAL A 87 -2.91 7.65 -6.06
CA VAL A 87 -1.72 8.43 -6.42
C VAL A 87 -0.76 8.47 -5.24
N ASP A 88 0.53 8.39 -5.53
CA ASP A 88 1.60 8.42 -4.54
C ASP A 88 2.67 9.42 -5.01
N ALA A 89 2.76 10.53 -4.29
CA ALA A 89 3.69 11.60 -4.62
C ALA A 89 5.10 11.40 -4.02
N ASN A 90 5.30 10.37 -3.21
CA ASN A 90 6.58 10.04 -2.55
C ASN A 90 7.26 11.27 -1.94
N ALA A 91 6.50 12.09 -1.21
CA ALA A 91 6.95 13.32 -0.57
C ALA A 91 7.43 14.43 -1.54
N GLY A 92 7.01 14.38 -2.80
CA GLY A 92 7.52 15.23 -3.86
C GLY A 92 6.95 16.64 -3.91
N TRP A 93 5.89 16.95 -3.15
CA TRP A 93 5.23 18.26 -3.19
C TRP A 93 5.41 19.05 -1.89
N SER A 94 5.37 20.38 -2.00
CA SER A 94 5.05 21.25 -0.86
C SER A 94 3.57 21.15 -0.52
N PRO A 95 3.11 21.56 0.69
CA PRO A 95 1.69 21.51 1.03
C PRO A 95 0.79 22.30 0.07
N ASP A 96 1.22 23.46 -0.41
CA ASP A 96 0.43 24.29 -1.32
C ASP A 96 0.36 23.68 -2.72
N GLU A 97 1.47 23.12 -3.22
CA GLU A 97 1.48 22.35 -4.47
C GLU A 97 0.60 21.10 -4.36
N ALA A 98 0.67 20.35 -3.26
CA ALA A 98 -0.15 19.18 -3.04
C ALA A 98 -1.65 19.52 -3.12
N ILE A 99 -2.09 20.57 -2.45
CA ILE A 99 -3.49 21.02 -2.48
C ILE A 99 -3.90 21.35 -3.91
N ALA A 100 -3.10 22.14 -4.63
CA ALA A 100 -3.40 22.55 -6.00
C ALA A 100 -3.43 21.35 -6.99
N GLN A 101 -2.48 20.41 -6.87
CA GLN A 101 -2.42 19.22 -7.70
C GLN A 101 -3.60 18.31 -7.44
N ILE A 102 -3.90 18.02 -6.17
CA ILE A 102 -5.01 17.14 -5.78
C ILE A 102 -6.34 17.72 -6.25
N GLU A 103 -6.59 19.03 -6.06
CA GLU A 103 -7.81 19.70 -6.54
C GLU A 103 -8.03 19.45 -8.04
N ARG A 104 -6.97 19.60 -8.86
CA ARG A 104 -7.03 19.34 -10.30
C ARG A 104 -7.26 17.86 -10.63
N MET A 105 -6.70 16.94 -9.82
CA MET A 105 -6.83 15.49 -10.01
C MET A 105 -8.21 14.96 -9.62
N MET A 106 -8.97 15.68 -8.79
CA MET A 106 -10.33 15.26 -8.41
C MET A 106 -11.27 15.09 -9.60
N ALA A 107 -11.09 15.84 -10.68
CA ALA A 107 -11.84 15.70 -11.92
C ALA A 107 -11.67 14.30 -12.59
N TYR A 108 -10.60 13.59 -12.24
CA TYR A 108 -10.27 12.26 -12.75
C TYR A 108 -10.62 11.13 -11.77
N GLY A 109 -11.30 11.43 -10.66
CA GLY A 109 -11.79 10.43 -9.72
C GLY A 109 -10.68 9.67 -8.99
N VAL A 110 -9.62 10.37 -8.55
CA VAL A 110 -8.61 9.82 -7.65
C VAL A 110 -9.27 9.45 -6.32
N ALA A 111 -9.02 8.24 -5.81
CA ALA A 111 -9.67 7.71 -4.63
C ALA A 111 -8.90 7.96 -3.33
N LEU A 112 -7.59 8.08 -3.39
CA LEU A 112 -6.71 8.44 -2.26
C LEU A 112 -5.39 9.03 -2.75
N VAL A 113 -4.70 9.73 -1.85
CA VAL A 113 -3.39 10.34 -2.09
C VAL A 113 -2.41 9.86 -1.02
N GLU A 114 -1.33 9.19 -1.44
CA GLU A 114 -0.28 8.71 -0.56
C GLU A 114 0.86 9.72 -0.50
N GLN A 115 1.37 9.96 0.70
CA GLN A 115 2.54 10.78 1.05
C GLN A 115 2.76 12.01 0.15
N PRO A 116 1.84 12.99 0.16
CA PRO A 116 1.97 14.17 -0.70
C PRO A 116 3.15 15.07 -0.37
N VAL A 117 3.51 15.17 0.90
CA VAL A 117 4.52 16.12 1.42
C VAL A 117 5.67 15.41 2.13
N ALA A 118 6.74 16.13 2.39
CA ALA A 118 7.95 15.63 3.04
C ALA A 118 7.63 14.86 4.34
N LYS A 119 8.34 13.77 4.60
CA LYS A 119 8.18 12.85 5.74
C LYS A 119 8.05 13.57 7.10
N GLY A 120 8.82 14.63 7.31
CA GLY A 120 8.83 15.38 8.59
C GLY A 120 7.72 16.41 8.72
N ASP A 121 7.02 16.75 7.63
CA ASP A 121 6.00 17.79 7.61
C ASP A 121 4.61 17.23 7.91
N VAL A 122 4.43 16.75 9.15
CA VAL A 122 3.14 16.22 9.63
C VAL A 122 2.06 17.31 9.65
N ALA A 123 2.42 18.54 9.97
CA ALA A 123 1.48 19.67 9.95
C ALA A 123 1.03 20.00 8.53
N GLY A 124 1.96 20.01 7.56
CA GLY A 124 1.64 20.19 6.13
C GLY A 124 0.74 19.07 5.62
N MET A 125 0.98 17.81 6.03
CA MET A 125 0.12 16.69 5.67
C MET A 125 -1.31 16.88 6.21
N GLY A 126 -1.46 17.35 7.44
CA GLY A 126 -2.76 17.69 8.02
C GLY A 126 -3.48 18.83 7.26
N ARG A 127 -2.72 19.87 6.83
CA ARG A 127 -3.26 20.94 5.97
C ARG A 127 -3.79 20.39 4.63
N VAL A 128 -3.02 19.51 4.00
CA VAL A 128 -3.44 18.86 2.75
C VAL A 128 -4.71 18.04 2.99
N GLN A 129 -4.77 17.23 4.06
CA GLN A 129 -5.96 16.46 4.36
C GLN A 129 -7.18 17.33 4.63
N ALA A 130 -7.03 18.45 5.32
CA ALA A 130 -8.14 19.38 5.59
C ALA A 130 -8.70 20.02 4.31
N ALA A 131 -7.88 20.19 3.28
CA ALA A 131 -8.27 20.75 1.98
C ALA A 131 -8.81 19.68 1.00
N CYS A 132 -8.63 18.38 1.27
CA CYS A 132 -8.95 17.30 0.35
C CYS A 132 -10.13 16.45 0.84
N ALA A 133 -11.07 16.12 -0.07
CA ALA A 133 -12.17 15.22 0.23
C ALA A 133 -11.75 13.75 0.38
N VAL A 134 -10.73 13.33 -0.38
CA VAL A 134 -10.19 11.96 -0.37
C VAL A 134 -9.21 11.75 0.79
N PRO A 135 -9.02 10.50 1.24
CA PRO A 135 -8.02 10.21 2.25
C PRO A 135 -6.60 10.57 1.79
N VAL A 136 -5.87 11.26 2.67
CA VAL A 136 -4.41 11.32 2.61
C VAL A 136 -3.85 10.18 3.45
N VAL A 137 -2.97 9.38 2.85
CA VAL A 137 -2.39 8.17 3.44
C VAL A 137 -0.91 8.42 3.70
N ALA A 138 -0.46 8.31 4.95
CA ALA A 138 0.93 8.49 5.33
C ALA A 138 1.73 7.21 5.11
N ASP A 139 2.81 7.28 4.31
CA ASP A 139 3.77 6.19 4.09
C ASP A 139 5.11 6.48 4.80
N GLU A 140 5.96 7.33 4.23
CA GLU A 140 7.27 7.63 4.80
C GLU A 140 7.19 8.29 6.17
N SER A 141 6.10 8.97 6.48
CA SER A 141 5.85 9.62 7.77
C SER A 141 5.48 8.62 8.88
N LEU A 142 5.15 7.36 8.54
CA LEU A 142 4.85 6.30 9.50
C LEU A 142 6.05 5.37 9.67
N GLN A 143 6.74 5.45 10.80
CA GLN A 143 7.92 4.62 11.13
C GLN A 143 7.78 3.92 12.48
N THR A 144 7.00 4.51 13.38
CA THR A 144 6.85 4.06 14.78
C THR A 144 5.41 4.17 15.23
N LEU A 145 5.11 3.52 16.37
CA LEU A 145 3.81 3.66 17.04
C LEU A 145 3.50 5.13 17.41
N ALA A 146 4.52 5.91 17.80
CA ALA A 146 4.34 7.32 18.15
C ALA A 146 3.92 8.18 16.94
N ASP A 147 4.27 7.77 15.73
CA ASP A 147 3.85 8.48 14.51
C ASP A 147 2.35 8.36 14.26
N VAL A 148 1.73 7.26 14.68
CA VAL A 148 0.26 7.06 14.58
C VAL A 148 -0.47 8.18 15.33
N GLU A 149 -0.04 8.48 16.56
CA GLU A 149 -0.63 9.55 17.38
C GLU A 149 -0.46 10.92 16.72
N ARG A 150 0.74 11.20 16.23
CA ARG A 150 1.06 12.50 15.58
C ARG A 150 0.26 12.72 14.31
N LEU A 151 0.16 11.69 13.48
CA LEU A 151 -0.59 11.74 12.23
C LEU A 151 -2.09 11.85 12.47
N ALA A 152 -2.64 11.09 13.43
CA ALA A 152 -4.04 11.21 13.83
C ALA A 152 -4.36 12.60 14.38
N ALA A 153 -3.51 13.14 15.27
CA ALA A 153 -3.69 14.48 15.83
C ALA A 153 -3.63 15.59 14.77
N ALA A 154 -2.88 15.40 13.70
CA ALA A 154 -2.84 16.30 12.55
C ALA A 154 -4.06 16.15 11.62
N GLY A 155 -4.94 15.17 11.84
CA GLY A 155 -6.14 14.95 11.04
C GLY A 155 -5.92 14.10 9.79
N VAL A 156 -4.76 13.45 9.63
CA VAL A 156 -4.49 12.50 8.54
C VAL A 156 -5.46 11.32 8.64
N ARG A 157 -6.00 10.85 7.53
CA ARG A 157 -7.10 9.87 7.53
C ARG A 157 -6.67 8.43 7.22
N GLY A 158 -5.44 8.21 6.75
CA GLY A 158 -4.97 6.86 6.43
C GLY A 158 -3.48 6.65 6.68
N LEU A 159 -3.09 5.40 6.87
CA LEU A 159 -1.72 4.98 7.10
C LEU A 159 -1.36 3.82 6.16
N ASN A 160 -0.19 3.88 5.51
CA ASN A 160 0.38 2.77 4.77
C ASN A 160 1.38 2.01 5.66
N LEU A 161 0.96 0.82 6.13
CA LEU A 161 1.79 -0.07 6.94
C LEU A 161 2.68 -0.91 6.03
N LYS A 162 3.98 -0.91 6.30
CA LYS A 162 4.96 -1.81 5.66
C LYS A 162 5.78 -2.48 6.74
N LEU A 163 5.79 -3.81 6.79
CA LEU A 163 6.50 -4.57 7.83
C LEU A 163 7.98 -4.23 7.88
N MET A 164 8.58 -3.92 6.72
CA MET A 164 10.00 -3.56 6.64
C MET A 164 10.32 -2.23 7.33
N LYS A 165 9.39 -1.27 7.33
CA LYS A 165 9.55 0.01 8.06
C LYS A 165 9.35 -0.17 9.56
N LEU A 166 8.38 -0.98 9.95
CA LEU A 166 7.92 -1.10 11.33
C LEU A 166 8.72 -2.12 12.15
N GLY A 167 9.53 -2.97 11.48
CA GLY A 167 10.38 -3.95 12.16
C GLY A 167 9.80 -5.37 12.20
N GLY A 168 8.62 -5.62 11.61
CA GLY A 168 7.99 -6.93 11.47
C GLY A 168 6.54 -6.99 11.92
N LEU A 169 6.02 -8.20 12.11
CA LEU A 169 4.61 -8.45 12.45
C LEU A 169 4.23 -7.93 13.85
N GLY A 170 5.09 -8.15 14.85
CA GLY A 170 4.80 -7.70 16.22
C GLY A 170 4.57 -6.19 16.31
N PRO A 171 5.56 -5.35 15.94
CA PRO A 171 5.38 -3.90 15.89
C PRO A 171 4.30 -3.45 14.91
N GLY A 172 4.19 -4.12 13.74
CA GLY A 172 3.16 -3.82 12.74
C GLY A 172 1.73 -3.98 13.29
N LEU A 173 1.48 -5.04 14.05
CA LEU A 173 0.19 -5.26 14.71
C LEU A 173 -0.12 -4.21 15.77
N ALA A 174 0.87 -3.76 16.53
CA ALA A 174 0.66 -2.69 17.52
C ALA A 174 0.23 -1.39 16.82
N VAL A 175 0.91 -1.03 15.72
CA VAL A 175 0.56 0.13 14.88
C VAL A 175 -0.84 -0.02 14.28
N LEU A 176 -1.16 -1.18 13.72
CA LEU A 176 -2.45 -1.46 13.10
C LEU A 176 -3.60 -1.33 14.10
N ARG A 177 -3.48 -1.96 15.27
CA ARG A 177 -4.50 -1.90 16.33
C ARG A 177 -4.72 -0.46 16.78
N ARG A 178 -3.63 0.26 17.03
CA ARG A 178 -3.73 1.65 17.47
C ARG A 178 -4.34 2.56 16.40
N ALA A 179 -3.99 2.37 15.14
CA ALA A 179 -4.60 3.10 14.04
C ALA A 179 -6.13 2.86 13.97
N ARG A 180 -6.58 1.61 14.15
CA ARG A 180 -8.01 1.27 14.21
C ARG A 180 -8.73 1.89 15.40
N GLU A 181 -8.11 1.92 16.58
CA GLU A 181 -8.66 2.59 17.77
C GLU A 181 -8.88 4.09 17.53
N LEU A 182 -8.03 4.72 16.72
CA LEU A 182 -8.12 6.14 16.34
C LEU A 182 -9.01 6.38 15.10
N GLY A 183 -9.62 5.33 14.52
CA GLY A 183 -10.49 5.45 13.37
C GLY A 183 -9.77 5.73 12.05
N LEU A 184 -8.46 5.45 11.97
CA LEU A 184 -7.67 5.65 10.75
C LEU A 184 -7.90 4.52 9.74
N GLY A 185 -7.91 4.86 8.45
CA GLY A 185 -7.87 3.91 7.36
C GLY A 185 -6.51 3.20 7.27
N ILE A 186 -6.51 1.92 6.89
CA ILE A 186 -5.33 1.08 6.83
C ILE A 186 -5.08 0.63 5.39
N MET A 187 -3.96 1.04 4.85
CA MET A 187 -3.35 0.43 3.68
C MET A 187 -2.27 -0.55 4.14
N LEU A 188 -2.25 -1.74 3.59
CA LEU A 188 -1.13 -2.67 3.74
C LEU A 188 -0.26 -2.59 2.49
N GLY A 189 0.96 -2.11 2.66
CA GLY A 189 1.91 -1.94 1.58
C GLY A 189 3.12 -2.86 1.68
N CYS A 190 3.93 -2.85 0.64
CA CYS A 190 5.21 -3.54 0.57
C CYS A 190 6.32 -2.60 0.08
N MET A 191 7.55 -3.02 0.25
CA MET A 191 8.69 -2.55 -0.52
C MET A 191 8.82 -3.43 -1.77
N ILE A 192 9.82 -3.21 -2.62
CA ILE A 192 10.22 -4.23 -3.60
C ILE A 192 10.89 -5.34 -2.80
N GLU A 193 10.12 -6.39 -2.55
CA GLU A 193 10.48 -7.51 -1.68
C GLU A 193 9.94 -8.83 -2.23
N THR A 194 10.50 -9.95 -1.77
CA THR A 194 10.05 -11.28 -2.20
C THR A 194 8.66 -11.61 -1.66
N ALA A 195 8.06 -12.66 -2.24
CA ALA A 195 6.77 -13.19 -1.81
C ALA A 195 6.68 -13.52 -0.31
N ILE A 196 7.80 -13.75 0.39
CA ILE A 196 7.79 -13.98 1.84
C ILE A 196 7.22 -12.78 2.59
N GLY A 197 7.77 -11.59 2.36
CA GLY A 197 7.35 -10.38 3.08
C GLY A 197 5.92 -9.96 2.72
N ALA A 198 5.62 -9.93 1.42
CA ALA A 198 4.29 -9.59 0.93
C ALA A 198 3.21 -10.58 1.42
N THR A 199 3.51 -11.89 1.47
CA THR A 199 2.59 -12.90 2.02
C THR A 199 2.38 -12.73 3.52
N ALA A 200 3.44 -12.45 4.27
CA ALA A 200 3.32 -12.16 5.70
C ALA A 200 2.42 -10.95 5.96
N MET A 201 2.56 -9.87 5.17
CA MET A 201 1.69 -8.69 5.24
C MET A 201 0.24 -9.05 4.87
N ALA A 202 0.02 -9.86 3.85
CA ALA A 202 -1.30 -10.25 3.38
C ALA A 202 -2.13 -11.00 4.43
N HIS A 203 -1.50 -11.67 5.42
CA HIS A 203 -2.22 -12.25 6.56
C HIS A 203 -2.94 -11.22 7.43
N LEU A 204 -2.57 -9.93 7.35
CA LEU A 204 -3.21 -8.84 8.09
C LEU A 204 -4.41 -8.23 7.33
N MET A 205 -4.68 -8.64 6.09
CA MET A 205 -5.65 -7.96 5.21
C MET A 205 -7.10 -8.06 5.69
N GLY A 206 -7.42 -8.96 6.62
CA GLY A 206 -8.72 -8.99 7.30
C GLY A 206 -9.03 -7.70 8.10
N LEU A 207 -8.02 -6.86 8.33
CA LEU A 207 -8.10 -5.57 9.02
C LEU A 207 -7.74 -4.39 8.09
N ALA A 208 -7.63 -4.58 6.79
CA ALA A 208 -7.25 -3.53 5.84
C ALA A 208 -8.46 -2.92 5.14
N ASP A 209 -8.30 -1.66 4.72
CA ASP A 209 -9.21 -0.97 3.80
C ASP A 209 -8.66 -0.97 2.39
N TRP A 210 -7.33 -0.91 2.23
CA TRP A 210 -6.63 -0.86 0.95
C TRP A 210 -5.42 -1.79 0.96
N LEU A 211 -5.07 -2.31 -0.22
CA LEU A 211 -3.86 -3.10 -0.42
C LEU A 211 -2.95 -2.46 -1.49
N ASP A 212 -1.65 -2.57 -1.25
CA ASP A 212 -0.55 -2.16 -2.13
C ASP A 212 0.56 -3.22 -2.04
N LEU A 213 0.21 -4.46 -2.46
CA LEU A 213 1.02 -5.68 -2.29
C LEU A 213 1.39 -6.29 -3.65
N ASP A 214 1.93 -5.47 -4.55
CA ASP A 214 2.31 -5.84 -5.91
C ASP A 214 3.77 -6.29 -6.05
N ALA A 215 4.59 -6.21 -5.00
CA ALA A 215 6.03 -6.52 -5.08
C ALA A 215 6.37 -7.89 -5.70
N PRO A 216 5.69 -9.01 -5.36
CA PRO A 216 6.00 -10.29 -5.99
C PRO A 216 5.75 -10.33 -7.50
N TRP A 217 4.94 -9.41 -8.02
CA TRP A 217 4.71 -9.28 -9.45
C TRP A 217 5.79 -8.46 -10.15
N LEU A 218 6.46 -7.58 -9.40
CA LEU A 218 7.53 -6.71 -9.88
C LEU A 218 8.91 -7.38 -9.82
N VAL A 219 9.05 -8.50 -9.08
CA VAL A 219 10.31 -9.23 -8.92
C VAL A 219 10.34 -10.39 -9.91
N ALA A 220 11.19 -10.28 -10.95
CA ALA A 220 11.27 -11.28 -12.02
C ALA A 220 11.75 -12.66 -11.52
N ASP A 221 12.76 -12.68 -10.65
CA ASP A 221 13.42 -13.91 -10.16
C ASP A 221 13.13 -14.12 -8.67
N ASP A 222 11.86 -14.04 -8.27
CA ASP A 222 11.51 -14.33 -6.88
C ASP A 222 11.72 -15.83 -6.58
N PRO A 223 12.66 -16.18 -5.67
CA PRO A 223 12.94 -17.58 -5.34
C PRO A 223 11.85 -18.21 -4.48
N PHE A 224 10.80 -17.47 -4.15
CA PHE A 224 9.70 -17.93 -3.31
C PHE A 224 8.34 -17.81 -4.01
N ALA A 225 7.44 -18.72 -3.68
CA ALA A 225 6.03 -18.66 -3.99
C ALA A 225 5.25 -18.38 -2.69
N GLY A 226 4.27 -17.50 -2.76
CA GLY A 226 3.46 -17.12 -1.61
C GLY A 226 2.06 -16.72 -2.02
N LEU A 227 1.64 -15.49 -1.69
CA LEU A 227 0.38 -14.94 -2.15
C LEU A 227 0.24 -15.03 -3.67
N THR A 228 -1.00 -15.09 -4.14
CA THR A 228 -1.33 -15.10 -5.57
C THR A 228 -2.36 -14.02 -5.88
N TYR A 229 -2.51 -13.69 -7.16
CA TYR A 229 -3.50 -12.74 -7.63
C TYR A 229 -4.49 -13.42 -8.57
N ASP A 230 -5.78 -13.13 -8.44
CA ASP A 230 -6.76 -13.52 -9.43
C ASP A 230 -6.78 -12.54 -10.64
N ALA A 231 -7.67 -12.81 -11.61
CA ALA A 231 -7.77 -11.99 -12.81
C ALA A 231 -8.20 -10.53 -12.55
N ALA A 232 -8.77 -10.25 -11.38
CA ALA A 232 -9.15 -8.89 -10.95
C ALA A 232 -8.08 -8.24 -10.05
N GLY A 233 -6.91 -8.86 -9.89
CA GLY A 233 -5.84 -8.39 -9.03
C GLY A 233 -6.15 -8.55 -7.54
N ARG A 234 -7.06 -9.45 -7.15
CA ARG A 234 -7.31 -9.70 -5.73
C ARG A 234 -6.26 -10.63 -5.17
N VAL A 235 -5.78 -10.28 -3.97
CA VAL A 235 -4.77 -11.06 -3.25
C VAL A 235 -5.40 -12.26 -2.57
N HIS A 236 -4.79 -13.42 -2.76
CA HIS A 236 -5.12 -14.67 -2.07
C HIS A 236 -3.92 -15.12 -1.24
N VAL A 237 -4.16 -15.44 0.02
CA VAL A 237 -3.16 -15.93 0.96
C VAL A 237 -3.17 -17.46 0.94
N PRO A 238 -2.00 -18.14 0.91
CA PRO A 238 -1.95 -19.59 1.00
C PRO A 238 -2.53 -20.11 2.32
N ASP A 239 -3.40 -21.11 2.25
CA ASP A 239 -3.89 -21.82 3.44
C ASP A 239 -2.86 -22.88 3.89
N ARG A 240 -1.75 -22.39 4.46
CA ARG A 240 -0.62 -23.19 4.95
C ARG A 240 -0.14 -22.66 6.29
N PRO A 241 0.44 -23.53 7.16
CA PRO A 241 1.04 -23.09 8.42
C PRO A 241 2.17 -22.07 8.25
N GLY A 242 2.28 -21.14 9.20
CA GLY A 242 3.24 -20.05 9.17
C GLY A 242 2.85 -18.98 8.16
N ILE A 243 3.83 -18.37 7.50
CA ILE A 243 3.62 -17.42 6.39
C ILE A 243 2.96 -18.11 5.18
N GLY A 244 3.15 -19.43 5.05
CA GLY A 244 2.64 -20.18 3.92
C GLY A 244 3.47 -20.04 2.63
N ALA A 245 4.49 -19.21 2.62
CA ALA A 245 5.43 -19.11 1.52
C ALA A 245 6.35 -20.35 1.45
N THR A 246 6.70 -20.77 0.22
CA THR A 246 7.58 -21.89 -0.05
C THR A 246 8.67 -21.48 -1.03
N ARG A 247 9.85 -22.13 -0.93
CA ARG A 247 10.89 -21.96 -1.95
C ARG A 247 10.40 -22.58 -3.27
N ARG A 248 10.64 -21.92 -4.38
CA ARG A 248 10.44 -22.52 -5.71
C ARG A 248 11.51 -23.59 -5.94
N GLU A 249 11.11 -24.71 -6.48
CA GLU A 249 12.04 -25.71 -6.97
C GLU A 249 12.67 -25.19 -8.27
N GLU A 250 13.96 -25.42 -8.44
CA GLU A 250 14.75 -25.07 -9.63
C GLU A 250 14.30 -25.88 -10.85
#